data_289f7f8875d815fd00e6ae863daadb45
#
_entry.id   289f7f8875d815fd00e6ae863daadb45
#
_cell.length_a   1.000
_cell.length_b   1.000
_cell.length_c   1.000
_cell.angle_alpha   90.00
_cell.angle_beta   90.00
_cell.angle_gamma   90.00
#
_symmetry.space_group_name_H-M   'P 1'
#
loop_
_entity.id
_entity.type
_entity.pdbx_description
1 polymer ?
#
loop_
_entity_poly.entity_id
_entity_poly.type
_entity_poly.pdbx_seq_one_letter_code
_entity_poly.pdbx_strand_id
1 'polypeptide(L)'
;MSESPFIFRGKRNYVLAADVLDAVLFDFYGSSKTRDLDYLVKYPCTTQGYRLLERASATQLEEMQAMAQLRDENHNVLVMPAGNPVTERCDCTETGMAAYFTYDRQNPEKPIVHVSQLLTETPFSRTCVAAFKYLLNTCVVQEPRQYLFARLRLKTTDISCFSIQFQRIFGKTFFEGSILIQGQPCGQIFFGGKTA
;
A
#
# COMPACT_ATOMS: atom_id res chain seq x y z
N MET A 1 9.20 9.46 -18.93
CA MET A 1 8.76 8.12 -18.50
C MET A 1 9.95 7.46 -17.84
N SER A 2 9.94 7.35 -16.53
CA SER A 2 11.01 6.71 -15.76
C SER A 2 10.86 5.20 -15.94
N GLU A 3 11.78 4.61 -16.70
CA GLU A 3 11.87 3.17 -16.92
C GLU A 3 12.56 2.52 -15.73
N SER A 4 11.91 2.48 -14.60
CA SER A 4 12.31 1.52 -13.57
C SER A 4 11.36 0.33 -13.71
N PRO A 5 11.77 -0.75 -14.40
CA PRO A 5 10.89 -1.88 -14.62
C PRO A 5 10.46 -2.45 -13.28
N PHE A 6 9.18 -2.77 -13.13
CA PHE A 6 8.70 -3.50 -11.97
C PHE A 6 9.38 -4.86 -11.87
N ILE A 7 9.73 -5.25 -10.65
CA ILE A 7 10.37 -6.54 -10.36
C ILE A 7 9.57 -7.32 -9.32
N PHE A 8 9.64 -8.64 -9.37
CA PHE A 8 9.11 -9.49 -8.31
C PHE A 8 10.03 -9.46 -7.09
N ARG A 9 9.44 -9.45 -5.89
CA ARG A 9 10.19 -9.46 -4.64
C ARG A 9 10.02 -10.78 -3.88
N GLY A 10 11.14 -11.37 -3.51
CA GLY A 10 11.18 -12.66 -2.81
C GLY A 10 10.50 -13.76 -3.65
N LYS A 11 9.68 -14.58 -3.04
CA LYS A 11 8.99 -15.72 -3.70
C LYS A 11 7.68 -15.32 -4.42
N ARG A 12 7.32 -14.04 -4.45
CA ARG A 12 6.06 -13.58 -5.07
C ARG A 12 6.16 -13.62 -6.58
N ASN A 13 5.06 -13.89 -7.24
CA ASN A 13 4.91 -13.86 -8.70
C ASN A 13 4.02 -12.67 -9.14
N TYR A 14 4.05 -11.59 -8.35
CA TYR A 14 3.36 -10.33 -8.63
C TYR A 14 4.17 -9.16 -8.06
N VAL A 15 4.01 -7.99 -8.66
CA VAL A 15 4.58 -6.72 -8.19
C VAL A 15 3.82 -6.27 -6.94
N LEU A 16 4.52 -5.74 -5.95
CA LEU A 16 3.86 -5.21 -4.77
C LEU A 16 2.98 -4.01 -5.15
N ALA A 17 1.74 -3.99 -4.71
CA ALA A 17 0.83 -2.89 -5.00
C ALA A 17 1.28 -1.55 -4.39
N ALA A 18 2.14 -1.58 -3.35
CA ALA A 18 2.81 -0.39 -2.84
C ALA A 18 3.84 0.17 -3.83
N ASP A 19 4.58 -0.69 -4.54
CA ASP A 19 5.54 -0.25 -5.56
C ASP A 19 4.82 0.39 -6.75
N VAL A 20 3.65 -0.16 -7.12
CA VAL A 20 2.78 0.44 -8.15
C VAL A 20 2.26 1.80 -7.70
N LEU A 21 1.79 1.92 -6.46
CA LEU A 21 1.32 3.19 -5.92
C LEU A 21 2.42 4.24 -5.91
N ASP A 22 3.63 3.89 -5.44
CA ASP A 22 4.76 4.82 -5.39
C ASP A 22 5.14 5.32 -6.79
N ALA A 23 5.17 4.42 -7.79
CA ALA A 23 5.44 4.80 -9.18
C ALA A 23 4.35 5.75 -9.72
N VAL A 24 3.07 5.43 -9.49
CA VAL A 24 1.95 6.28 -9.92
C VAL A 24 2.00 7.65 -9.25
N LEU A 25 2.27 7.71 -7.94
CA LEU A 25 2.40 8.98 -7.23
C LEU A 25 3.57 9.81 -7.76
N PHE A 26 4.69 9.18 -8.07
CA PHE A 26 5.84 9.86 -8.65
C PHE A 26 5.52 10.44 -10.05
N ASP A 27 4.88 9.67 -10.91
CA ASP A 27 4.53 10.11 -12.27
C ASP A 27 3.50 11.25 -12.27
N PHE A 28 2.51 11.23 -11.34
CA PHE A 28 1.48 12.26 -11.27
C PHE A 28 1.94 13.53 -10.56
N TYR A 29 2.63 13.37 -9.45
CA TYR A 29 2.88 14.50 -8.55
C TYR A 29 4.37 14.84 -8.46
N GLY A 30 5.26 13.95 -8.93
CA GLY A 30 6.70 14.11 -8.74
C GLY A 30 7.01 14.22 -7.24
N SER A 31 7.53 15.39 -6.83
CA SER A 31 7.74 15.73 -5.43
C SER A 31 6.57 16.49 -4.79
N SER A 32 5.52 16.79 -5.56
CA SER A 32 4.36 17.52 -5.06
C SER A 32 3.52 16.65 -4.13
N LYS A 33 2.83 17.29 -3.19
CA LYS A 33 1.96 16.64 -2.23
C LYS A 33 0.52 16.69 -2.73
N THR A 34 -0.23 15.61 -2.52
CA THR A 34 -1.66 15.56 -2.83
C THR A 34 -2.50 15.39 -1.57
N ARG A 35 -3.79 15.69 -1.69
CA ARG A 35 -4.80 15.55 -0.62
C ARG A 35 -5.89 14.58 -1.04
N ASP A 36 -6.56 14.03 -0.04
CA ASP A 36 -7.70 13.13 -0.20
C ASP A 36 -7.43 11.94 -1.15
N LEU A 37 -6.21 11.40 -1.06
CA LEU A 37 -5.79 10.23 -1.82
C LEU A 37 -6.60 9.00 -1.42
N ASP A 38 -7.15 8.32 -2.40
CA ASP A 38 -7.81 7.02 -2.27
C ASP A 38 -7.27 6.07 -3.35
N TYR A 39 -6.44 5.12 -2.94
CA TYR A 39 -5.86 4.10 -3.81
C TYR A 39 -6.47 2.74 -3.50
N LEU A 40 -7.18 2.17 -4.47
CA LEU A 40 -7.84 0.88 -4.39
C LEU A 40 -7.17 -0.13 -5.31
N VAL A 41 -6.64 -1.21 -4.75
CA VAL A 41 -6.09 -2.35 -5.49
C VAL A 41 -7.22 -3.29 -5.90
N LYS A 42 -7.30 -3.63 -7.18
CA LYS A 42 -8.28 -4.57 -7.73
C LYS A 42 -7.65 -5.94 -8.00
N TYR A 43 -6.50 -5.94 -8.68
CA TYR A 43 -5.78 -7.15 -9.06
C TYR A 43 -4.28 -7.00 -8.86
N PRO A 44 -3.55 -8.09 -8.61
CA PRO A 44 -2.10 -8.08 -8.57
C PRO A 44 -1.50 -7.68 -9.92
N CYS A 45 -0.52 -6.80 -9.91
CA CYS A 45 0.25 -6.43 -11.10
C CYS A 45 1.25 -7.54 -11.45
N THR A 46 1.28 -7.96 -12.71
CA THR A 46 2.24 -8.97 -13.22
C THR A 46 3.02 -8.46 -14.44
N THR A 47 2.85 -7.21 -14.84
CA THR A 47 3.49 -6.57 -15.98
C THR A 47 4.61 -5.63 -15.54
N GLN A 48 5.56 -5.38 -16.44
CA GLN A 48 6.73 -4.53 -16.19
C GLN A 48 6.40 -3.04 -16.02
N GLY A 49 5.20 -2.63 -16.42
CA GLY A 49 4.78 -1.25 -16.32
C GLY A 49 3.28 -1.09 -16.20
N TYR A 50 2.83 0.13 -16.27
CA TYR A 50 1.43 0.52 -16.26
C TYR A 50 1.19 1.69 -17.21
N ARG A 51 -0.06 1.91 -17.55
CA ARG A 51 -0.55 3.15 -18.17
C ARG A 51 -1.71 3.69 -17.34
N LEU A 52 -1.90 4.98 -17.40
CA LEU A 52 -2.97 5.67 -16.69
C LEU A 52 -4.08 6.02 -17.67
N LEU A 53 -5.32 5.83 -17.25
CA LEU A 53 -6.51 6.12 -18.02
C LEU A 53 -7.50 6.89 -17.16
N GLU A 54 -7.91 8.07 -17.60
CA GLU A 54 -8.97 8.82 -16.94
C GLU A 54 -10.24 7.98 -16.89
N ARG A 55 -10.81 7.80 -15.70
CA ARG A 55 -11.97 6.94 -15.49
C ARG A 55 -13.19 7.40 -16.28
N ALA A 56 -13.39 8.71 -16.43
CA ALA A 56 -14.50 9.29 -17.20
C ALA A 56 -14.47 8.89 -18.69
N SER A 57 -13.30 8.52 -19.21
CA SER A 57 -13.09 8.08 -20.60
C SER A 57 -12.99 6.57 -20.75
N ALA A 58 -13.05 5.83 -19.64
CA ALA A 58 -12.86 4.38 -19.64
C ALA A 58 -14.14 3.65 -20.06
N THR A 59 -13.98 2.61 -20.85
CA THR A 59 -15.03 1.63 -21.13
C THR A 59 -15.24 0.71 -19.93
N GLN A 60 -16.41 0.05 -19.86
CA GLN A 60 -16.67 -0.95 -18.80
C GLN A 60 -15.62 -2.08 -18.80
N LEU A 61 -15.15 -2.50 -19.97
CA LEU A 61 -14.12 -3.53 -20.10
C LEU A 61 -12.80 -3.06 -19.50
N GLU A 62 -12.37 -1.83 -19.76
CA GLU A 62 -11.15 -1.26 -19.18
C GLU A 62 -11.28 -1.11 -17.67
N GLU A 63 -12.43 -0.70 -17.14
CA GLU A 63 -12.67 -0.70 -15.69
C GLU A 63 -12.50 -2.08 -15.05
N MET A 64 -12.92 -3.14 -15.74
CA MET A 64 -12.75 -4.52 -15.28
C MET A 64 -11.29 -4.99 -15.34
N GLN A 65 -10.51 -4.52 -16.31
CA GLN A 65 -9.11 -4.89 -16.51
C GLN A 65 -8.13 -4.06 -15.67
N ALA A 66 -8.58 -2.95 -15.07
CA ALA A 66 -7.73 -2.10 -14.25
C ALA A 66 -7.21 -2.85 -13.03
N MET A 67 -5.89 -2.83 -12.82
CA MET A 67 -5.26 -3.44 -11.64
C MET A 67 -5.42 -2.60 -10.36
N ALA A 68 -5.59 -1.30 -10.50
CA ALA A 68 -5.89 -0.40 -9.39
C ALA A 68 -6.68 0.83 -9.86
N GLN A 69 -7.18 1.58 -8.90
CA GLN A 69 -7.78 2.90 -9.12
C GLN A 69 -7.15 3.88 -8.14
N LEU A 70 -6.79 5.05 -8.63
CA LEU A 70 -6.34 6.16 -7.82
C LEU A 70 -7.32 7.32 -7.97
N ARG A 71 -7.73 7.89 -6.85
CA ARG A 71 -8.56 9.10 -6.78
C ARG A 71 -7.99 10.07 -5.77
N ASP A 72 -8.00 11.33 -6.10
CA ASP A 72 -7.75 12.44 -5.19
C ASP A 72 -8.72 13.60 -5.48
N GLU A 73 -8.41 14.81 -4.99
CA GLU A 73 -9.24 15.99 -5.22
C GLU A 73 -9.34 16.42 -6.70
N ASN A 74 -8.35 16.08 -7.55
CA ASN A 74 -8.24 16.53 -8.93
C ASN A 74 -8.33 15.40 -9.96
N HIS A 75 -8.04 14.15 -9.56
CA HIS A 75 -7.87 13.04 -10.47
C HIS A 75 -8.73 11.83 -10.07
N ASN A 76 -9.20 11.12 -11.07
CA ASN A 76 -9.86 9.82 -10.90
C ASN A 76 -9.43 8.92 -12.06
N VAL A 77 -8.38 8.14 -11.83
CA VAL A 77 -7.72 7.36 -12.87
C VAL A 77 -7.72 5.87 -12.57
N LEU A 78 -7.74 5.10 -13.64
CA LEU A 78 -7.51 3.66 -13.63
C LEU A 78 -6.03 3.41 -13.92
N VAL A 79 -5.43 2.52 -13.15
CA VAL A 79 -4.07 2.02 -13.35
C VAL A 79 -4.18 0.72 -14.12
N MET A 80 -3.83 0.77 -15.40
CA MET A 80 -3.94 -0.35 -16.34
C MET A 80 -2.60 -1.09 -16.42
N PRO A 81 -2.58 -2.41 -16.52
CA PRO A 81 -1.35 -3.13 -16.81
C PRO A 81 -0.80 -2.74 -18.18
N ALA A 82 0.52 -2.64 -18.30
CA ALA A 82 1.19 -2.33 -19.57
C ALA A 82 2.57 -3.01 -19.66
N GLY A 83 3.05 -3.18 -20.89
CA GLY A 83 4.34 -3.82 -21.16
C GLY A 83 4.29 -5.34 -21.06
N ASN A 84 5.47 -5.96 -21.06
CA ASN A 84 5.64 -7.40 -20.99
C ASN A 84 5.41 -7.93 -19.57
N PRO A 85 5.18 -9.25 -19.39
CA PRO A 85 5.21 -9.87 -18.09
C PRO A 85 6.55 -9.62 -17.38
N VAL A 86 6.50 -9.44 -16.05
CA VAL A 86 7.72 -9.33 -15.23
C VAL A 86 8.44 -10.67 -15.22
N THR A 87 9.74 -10.63 -15.52
CA THR A 87 10.62 -11.80 -15.47
C THR A 87 11.72 -11.66 -14.43
N GLU A 88 12.03 -10.44 -14.03
CA GLU A 88 13.09 -10.14 -13.08
C GLU A 88 12.62 -10.32 -11.63
N ARG A 89 13.53 -10.75 -10.77
CA ARG A 89 13.27 -11.01 -9.35
C ARG A 89 14.39 -10.44 -8.49
N CYS A 90 14.01 -9.84 -7.37
CA CYS A 90 14.93 -9.41 -6.32
C CYS A 90 14.67 -10.25 -5.06
N ASP A 91 15.73 -10.75 -4.45
CA ASP A 91 15.65 -11.46 -3.16
C ASP A 91 15.53 -10.50 -1.96
N CYS A 92 15.28 -9.21 -2.23
CA CYS A 92 15.09 -8.20 -1.21
C CYS A 92 13.96 -8.59 -0.25
N THR A 93 14.29 -8.78 1.01
CA THR A 93 13.33 -9.05 2.07
C THR A 93 12.99 -7.76 2.82
N GLU A 94 11.73 -7.66 3.29
CA GLU A 94 11.26 -6.53 4.11
C GLU A 94 11.85 -6.53 5.53
N THR A 95 12.78 -7.46 5.83
CA THR A 95 13.25 -7.77 7.19
C THR A 95 14.01 -6.64 7.87
N GLY A 96 14.63 -5.72 7.12
CA GLY A 96 15.35 -4.58 7.72
C GLY A 96 14.44 -3.49 8.31
N MET A 97 13.18 -3.42 7.88
CA MET A 97 12.26 -2.34 8.30
C MET A 97 11.73 -2.51 9.73
N ALA A 98 11.70 -3.73 10.26
CA ALA A 98 11.16 -4.01 11.61
C ALA A 98 11.91 -3.25 12.73
N ALA A 99 13.19 -2.93 12.53
CA ALA A 99 13.99 -2.18 13.49
C ALA A 99 13.50 -0.74 13.73
N TYR A 100 12.70 -0.20 12.80
CA TYR A 100 12.16 1.16 12.88
C TYR A 100 10.74 1.20 13.44
N PHE A 101 10.20 0.06 13.83
CA PHE A 101 8.83 -0.08 14.34
C PHE A 101 8.85 -0.33 15.84
N THR A 102 8.12 0.49 16.59
CA THR A 102 7.83 0.24 17.99
C THR A 102 6.35 -0.02 18.18
N TYR A 103 5.99 -0.89 19.14
CA TYR A 103 4.63 -1.33 19.34
C TYR A 103 4.12 -0.88 20.70
N ASP A 104 2.93 -0.31 20.72
CA ASP A 104 2.16 -0.10 21.94
C ASP A 104 1.03 -1.13 22.02
N ARG A 105 1.02 -1.89 23.13
CA ARG A 105 0.05 -2.94 23.45
C ARG A 105 -0.78 -2.62 24.69
N GLN A 106 -0.75 -1.38 25.17
CA GLN A 106 -1.52 -0.99 26.36
C GLN A 106 -3.02 -1.27 26.17
N ASN A 107 -3.52 -1.13 24.95
CA ASN A 107 -4.84 -1.61 24.56
C ASN A 107 -4.72 -2.82 23.63
N PRO A 108 -4.89 -4.07 24.13
CA PRO A 108 -4.76 -5.26 23.29
C PRO A 108 -5.78 -5.36 22.15
N GLU A 109 -6.94 -4.73 22.29
CA GLU A 109 -7.96 -4.70 21.23
C GLU A 109 -7.60 -3.72 20.09
N LYS A 110 -6.80 -2.70 20.41
CA LYS A 110 -6.39 -1.65 19.46
C LYS A 110 -4.89 -1.37 19.56
N PRO A 111 -4.03 -2.36 19.29
CA PRO A 111 -2.59 -2.17 19.32
C PRO A 111 -2.15 -1.14 18.27
N ILE A 112 -1.03 -0.48 18.56
CA ILE A 112 -0.48 0.58 17.71
C ILE A 112 0.96 0.20 17.33
N VAL A 113 1.31 0.46 16.07
CA VAL A 113 2.70 0.52 15.62
C VAL A 113 3.08 1.97 15.34
N HIS A 114 4.22 2.39 15.88
CA HIS A 114 4.79 3.71 15.65
C HIS A 114 5.96 3.59 14.67
N VAL A 115 5.97 4.47 13.69
CA VAL A 115 7.05 4.65 12.72
C VAL A 115 7.69 6.01 13.01
N SER A 116 8.82 5.98 13.71
CA SER A 116 9.48 7.20 14.20
C SER A 116 10.16 8.01 13.10
N GLN A 117 10.55 7.35 12.01
CA GLN A 117 11.21 7.99 10.89
C GLN A 117 10.93 7.20 9.60
N LEU A 118 10.61 7.91 8.52
CA LEU A 118 10.63 7.32 7.19
C LEU A 118 12.08 7.05 6.79
N LEU A 119 12.32 5.87 6.26
CA LEU A 119 13.62 5.56 5.68
C LEU A 119 13.82 6.43 4.43
N THR A 120 14.93 7.13 4.34
CA THR A 120 15.24 8.04 3.22
C THR A 120 15.17 7.37 1.85
N GLU A 121 15.40 6.06 1.81
CA GLU A 121 15.40 5.26 0.58
C GLU A 121 14.13 4.42 0.39
N THR A 122 13.19 4.47 1.34
CA THR A 122 11.96 3.66 1.27
C THR A 122 10.75 4.57 1.19
N PRO A 123 9.96 4.46 0.11
CA PRO A 123 8.75 5.25 -0.05
C PRO A 123 7.75 5.04 1.10
N PHE A 124 6.96 6.07 1.39
CA PHE A 124 5.95 6.07 2.45
C PHE A 124 4.99 4.89 2.36
N SER A 125 4.47 4.60 1.17
CA SER A 125 3.47 3.54 0.99
C SER A 125 4.02 2.16 1.35
N ARG A 126 5.26 1.87 0.97
CA ARG A 126 5.94 0.63 1.33
C ARG A 126 6.15 0.52 2.84
N THR A 127 6.60 1.60 3.48
CA THR A 127 6.78 1.65 4.93
C THR A 127 5.45 1.45 5.66
N CYS A 128 4.39 2.09 5.18
CA CYS A 128 3.04 1.97 5.73
C CYS A 128 2.50 0.53 5.62
N VAL A 129 2.67 -0.09 4.46
CA VAL A 129 2.28 -1.50 4.22
C VAL A 129 3.08 -2.45 5.12
N ALA A 130 4.39 -2.26 5.24
CA ALA A 130 5.23 -3.08 6.10
C ALA A 130 4.86 -2.92 7.58
N ALA A 131 4.70 -1.69 8.07
CA ALA A 131 4.34 -1.41 9.45
C ALA A 131 3.01 -2.06 9.84
N PHE A 132 1.97 -1.94 9.00
CA PHE A 132 0.68 -2.55 9.28
C PHE A 132 0.74 -4.08 9.24
N LYS A 133 1.45 -4.66 8.29
CA LYS A 133 1.68 -6.10 8.23
C LYS A 133 2.39 -6.64 9.48
N TYR A 134 3.42 -5.93 9.96
CA TYR A 134 4.09 -6.28 11.20
C TYR A 134 3.16 -6.18 12.40
N LEU A 135 2.36 -5.12 12.51
CA LEU A 135 1.36 -4.98 13.56
C LEU A 135 0.38 -6.16 13.59
N LEU A 136 -0.14 -6.55 12.42
CA LEU A 136 -1.06 -7.68 12.30
C LEU A 136 -0.41 -8.99 12.75
N ASN A 137 0.80 -9.29 12.27
CA ASN A 137 1.51 -10.52 12.62
C ASN A 137 1.96 -10.57 14.09
N THR A 138 2.26 -9.43 14.68
CA THR A 138 2.86 -9.36 16.03
C THR A 138 1.81 -9.24 17.12
N CYS A 139 0.69 -8.56 16.85
CA CYS A 139 -0.26 -8.14 17.91
C CYS A 139 -1.69 -8.61 17.67
N VAL A 140 -2.08 -8.95 16.45
CA VAL A 140 -3.51 -9.15 16.12
C VAL A 140 -3.81 -10.61 15.76
N VAL A 141 -2.97 -11.26 14.98
CA VAL A 141 -3.23 -12.58 14.42
C VAL A 141 -2.24 -13.59 14.98
N GLN A 142 -2.76 -14.68 15.53
CA GLN A 142 -1.92 -15.74 16.11
C GLN A 142 -1.37 -16.72 15.07
N GLU A 143 -2.04 -16.85 13.91
CA GLU A 143 -1.65 -17.76 12.85
C GLU A 143 -0.99 -17.03 11.68
N PRO A 144 0.06 -17.59 11.06
CA PRO A 144 0.65 -17.01 9.86
C PRO A 144 -0.38 -16.87 8.75
N ARG A 145 -0.51 -15.67 8.20
CA ARG A 145 -1.42 -15.38 7.08
C ARG A 145 -0.70 -14.60 6.00
N GLN A 146 -1.12 -14.79 4.76
CA GLN A 146 -0.71 -13.92 3.68
C GLN A 146 -1.62 -12.70 3.65
N TYR A 147 -1.03 -11.53 3.85
CA TYR A 147 -1.74 -10.24 3.75
C TYR A 147 -1.52 -9.63 2.38
N LEU A 148 -2.61 -9.22 1.76
CA LEU A 148 -2.62 -8.49 0.50
C LEU A 148 -3.07 -7.06 0.76
N PHE A 149 -2.23 -6.10 0.40
CA PHE A 149 -2.59 -4.70 0.45
C PHE A 149 -3.77 -4.44 -0.49
N ALA A 150 -4.86 -3.91 0.07
CA ALA A 150 -6.13 -3.75 -0.65
C ALA A 150 -6.47 -2.28 -0.91
N ARG A 151 -6.23 -1.39 0.06
CA ARG A 151 -6.59 0.02 -0.07
C ARG A 151 -5.78 0.90 0.86
N LEU A 152 -5.48 2.11 0.42
CA LEU A 152 -4.92 3.19 1.21
C LEU A 152 -5.75 4.46 0.98
N ARG A 153 -6.15 5.09 2.07
CA ARG A 153 -6.78 6.42 2.06
C ARG A 153 -5.94 7.37 2.89
N LEU A 154 -5.67 8.55 2.39
CA LEU A 154 -4.87 9.56 3.08
C LEU A 154 -5.48 10.93 2.85
N LYS A 155 -5.59 11.73 3.90
CA LYS A 155 -5.94 13.16 3.80
C LYS A 155 -4.80 13.99 3.21
N THR A 156 -3.57 13.51 3.33
CA THR A 156 -2.38 14.16 2.77
C THR A 156 -1.29 13.11 2.55
N THR A 157 -0.44 13.32 1.56
CA THR A 157 0.79 12.55 1.35
C THR A 157 2.03 13.20 2.01
N ASP A 158 1.85 14.36 2.67
CA ASP A 158 2.90 15.03 3.45
C ASP A 158 3.09 14.37 4.81
N ILE A 159 3.80 13.26 4.84
CA ILE A 159 3.96 12.43 6.03
C ILE A 159 5.44 12.15 6.26
N SER A 160 5.96 12.57 7.41
CA SER A 160 7.35 12.30 7.83
C SER A 160 7.46 11.23 8.92
N CYS A 161 6.50 11.19 9.84
CA CYS A 161 6.35 10.16 10.85
C CYS A 161 4.86 9.87 11.06
N PHE A 162 4.53 8.64 11.42
CA PHE A 162 3.14 8.24 11.60
C PHE A 162 3.03 7.05 12.54
N SER A 163 1.81 6.79 12.97
CA SER A 163 1.46 5.56 13.67
C SER A 163 0.31 4.87 12.95
N ILE A 164 0.19 3.56 13.09
CA ILE A 164 -0.98 2.83 12.62
C ILE A 164 -1.60 2.12 13.81
N GLN A 165 -2.85 2.45 14.08
CA GLN A 165 -3.67 1.79 15.08
C GLN A 165 -4.57 0.76 14.40
N PHE A 166 -4.53 -0.48 14.87
CA PHE A 166 -5.49 -1.49 14.46
C PHE A 166 -6.90 -1.06 14.89
N GLN A 167 -7.87 -1.18 13.98
CA GLN A 167 -9.25 -0.80 14.25
C GLN A 167 -10.16 -2.01 14.41
N ARG A 168 -10.19 -2.88 13.42
CA ARG A 168 -11.09 -4.04 13.42
C ARG A 168 -10.76 -5.04 12.30
N ILE A 169 -11.35 -6.22 12.46
CA ILE A 169 -11.49 -7.22 11.39
C ILE A 169 -12.96 -7.19 10.95
N PHE A 170 -13.22 -7.10 9.65
CA PHE A 170 -14.56 -7.29 9.12
C PHE A 170 -14.59 -8.42 8.09
N GLY A 171 -15.68 -9.17 8.17
CA GLY A 171 -15.68 -10.47 7.54
C GLY A 171 -14.55 -11.35 8.05
N LYS A 172 -14.11 -12.32 8.01
CA LYS A 172 -12.99 -13.09 8.60
C LYS A 172 -11.61 -12.73 8.02
N THR A 173 -11.57 -11.90 6.99
CA THR A 173 -10.41 -11.76 6.11
C THR A 173 -9.98 -10.32 5.81
N PHE A 174 -10.72 -9.31 6.24
CA PHE A 174 -10.34 -7.92 6.00
C PHE A 174 -9.94 -7.24 7.29
N PHE A 175 -8.80 -6.55 7.25
CA PHE A 175 -8.18 -5.85 8.37
C PHE A 175 -8.14 -4.37 8.07
N GLU A 176 -8.55 -3.54 9.03
CA GLU A 176 -8.53 -2.09 8.94
C GLU A 176 -7.58 -1.51 9.98
N GLY A 177 -6.72 -0.58 9.56
CA GLY A 177 -5.88 0.25 10.40
C GLY A 177 -6.14 1.73 10.15
N SER A 178 -6.11 2.53 11.21
CA SER A 178 -6.15 3.99 11.14
C SER A 178 -4.72 4.53 11.15
N ILE A 179 -4.38 5.38 10.19
CA ILE A 179 -3.10 6.06 10.11
C ILE A 179 -3.23 7.37 10.88
N LEU A 180 -2.32 7.58 11.85
CA LEU A 180 -2.31 8.71 12.75
C LEU A 180 -1.04 9.53 12.52
N ILE A 181 -1.18 10.85 12.42
CA ILE A 181 -0.08 11.81 12.48
C ILE A 181 -0.25 12.64 13.73
N GLN A 182 0.75 12.65 14.60
CA GLN A 182 0.67 13.34 15.91
C GLN A 182 -0.59 12.96 16.69
N GLY A 183 -1.00 11.69 16.63
CA GLY A 183 -2.20 11.19 17.30
C GLY A 183 -3.54 11.52 16.60
N GLN A 184 -3.55 12.31 15.53
CA GLN A 184 -4.76 12.67 14.80
C GLN A 184 -5.00 11.76 13.59
N PRO A 185 -6.22 11.29 13.34
CA PRO A 185 -6.54 10.46 12.19
C PRO A 185 -6.27 11.18 10.86
N CYS A 186 -5.33 10.64 10.09
CA CYS A 186 -4.93 11.16 8.78
C CYS A 186 -5.32 10.25 7.63
N GLY A 187 -5.56 8.97 7.89
CA GLY A 187 -5.89 8.01 6.84
C GLY A 187 -6.30 6.65 7.35
N GLN A 188 -6.47 5.74 6.41
CA GLN A 188 -6.84 4.35 6.66
C GLN A 188 -6.07 3.43 5.72
N ILE A 189 -5.69 2.27 6.23
CA ILE A 189 -5.06 1.19 5.45
C ILE A 189 -5.88 -0.09 5.60
N PHE A 190 -6.04 -0.81 4.50
CA PHE A 190 -6.82 -2.04 4.46
C PHE A 190 -6.02 -3.18 3.85
N PHE A 191 -6.13 -4.35 4.48
CA PHE A 191 -5.58 -5.60 3.95
C PHE A 191 -6.67 -6.64 3.78
N GLY A 192 -6.56 -7.43 2.72
CA GLY A 192 -7.21 -8.74 2.62
C GLY A 192 -6.28 -9.82 3.16
N GLY A 193 -6.79 -10.75 3.96
CA GLY A 193 -6.05 -11.93 4.41
C GLY A 193 -6.48 -13.17 3.65
N LYS A 194 -5.53 -13.98 3.17
CA LYS A 194 -5.77 -15.37 2.77
C LYS A 194 -5.33 -16.27 3.91
N THR A 195 -6.18 -17.21 4.30
CA THR A 195 -5.72 -18.38 5.06
C THR A 195 -4.75 -19.15 4.19
N ALA A 196 -3.61 -19.50 4.77
CA ALA A 196 -2.61 -20.34 4.09
C ALA A 196 -3.19 -21.70 3.75
#